data_b970daa5861d6c883dfb6839a111a1ec
#
_entry.id   b970daa5861d6c883dfb6839a111a1ec
#
_cell.length_a   1.000
_cell.length_b   1.000
_cell.length_c   1.000
_cell.angle_alpha   90.00
_cell.angle_beta   90.00
_cell.angle_gamma   90.00
#
_symmetry.space_group_name_H-M   'P 1'
#
loop_
_entity.id
_entity.type
_entity.pdbx_description
1 polymer ?
#
loop_
_entity_poly.entity_id
_entity_poly.type
_entity_poly.pdbx_seq_one_letter_code
_entity_poly.pdbx_strand_id
1 'polypeptide(L)'
;MEIVAALFIDTIELREVPGPSTRIDLGGVQFSAPAPAPFPVTVSPHLVVMVRCPPDGKSTAALEVTFHRDGEQIARNVQPLSIEPGKFNYRLVRAELAFDTAGTIEAHCRIDLGP
;
A
#
# COMPACT_ATOMS: atom_id res chain seq x y z
N MET A 1 -11.95 -11.07 -0.17
CA MET A 1 -11.18 -10.03 0.55
C MET A 1 -11.51 -8.66 0.01
N GLU A 2 -11.43 -7.67 0.86
CA GLU A 2 -11.71 -6.29 0.48
C GLU A 2 -10.63 -5.35 1.02
N ILE A 3 -10.28 -4.35 0.24
CA ILE A 3 -9.33 -3.32 0.64
C ILE A 3 -10.07 -2.31 1.49
N VAL A 4 -9.57 -2.11 2.72
CA VAL A 4 -10.15 -1.17 3.68
C VAL A 4 -9.54 0.22 3.53
N ALA A 5 -8.23 0.28 3.31
CA ALA A 5 -7.50 1.53 3.16
C ALA A 5 -6.18 1.30 2.44
N ALA A 6 -5.69 2.33 1.76
CA ALA A 6 -4.37 2.36 1.17
C ALA A 6 -3.82 3.78 1.33
N LEU A 7 -2.68 3.91 2.01
CA LEU A 7 -2.10 5.21 2.38
C LEU A 7 -0.61 5.24 2.13
N PHE A 8 -0.11 6.34 1.56
CA PHE A 8 1.33 6.61 1.54
C PHE A 8 1.79 7.09 2.92
N ILE A 9 2.87 6.51 3.43
CA ILE A 9 3.36 6.76 4.78
C ILE A 9 4.88 6.88 4.80
N ASP A 10 5.42 7.47 5.87
CA ASP A 10 6.86 7.49 6.15
C ASP A 10 7.29 6.26 6.93
N THR A 11 6.56 5.93 8.01
CA THR A 11 6.93 4.86 8.94
C THR A 11 5.73 4.03 9.34
N ILE A 12 6.00 2.77 9.69
CA ILE A 12 5.03 1.87 10.29
C ILE A 12 5.69 1.15 11.47
N GLU A 13 5.00 1.10 12.60
CA GLU A 13 5.45 0.39 13.79
C GLU A 13 4.37 -0.57 14.28
N LEU A 14 4.78 -1.78 14.64
CA LEU A 14 3.90 -2.76 15.27
C LEU A 14 3.98 -2.59 16.79
N ARG A 15 2.82 -2.51 17.43
CA ARG A 15 2.74 -2.36 18.88
C ARG A 15 2.00 -3.56 19.46
N GLU A 16 2.67 -4.27 20.37
CA GLU A 16 2.03 -5.32 21.14
C GLU A 16 1.15 -4.71 22.23
N VAL A 17 -0.05 -5.28 22.39
CA VAL A 17 -0.98 -4.91 23.44
C VAL A 17 -1.42 -6.17 24.18
N PRO A 18 -1.88 -6.07 25.45
CA PRO A 18 -2.39 -7.23 26.17
C PRO A 18 -3.51 -7.93 25.41
N GLY A 19 -3.44 -9.28 25.38
CA GLY A 19 -4.39 -10.10 24.66
C GLY A 19 -3.90 -10.49 23.26
N PRO A 20 -4.75 -11.07 22.43
CA PRO A 20 -4.38 -11.56 21.09
C PRO A 20 -4.37 -10.48 20.00
N SER A 21 -4.41 -9.23 20.36
CA SER A 21 -4.50 -8.12 19.41
C SER A 21 -3.13 -7.51 19.11
N THR A 22 -2.93 -7.07 17.89
CA THR A 22 -1.77 -6.29 17.47
C THR A 22 -2.26 -4.93 16.99
N ARG A 23 -1.55 -3.88 17.34
CA ARG A 23 -1.82 -2.52 16.85
C ARG A 23 -0.70 -2.05 15.94
N ILE A 24 -1.07 -1.23 14.97
CA ILE A 24 -0.15 -0.65 14.01
C ILE A 24 -0.20 0.87 14.19
N ASP A 25 0.99 1.48 14.34
CA ASP A 25 1.12 2.92 14.37
C ASP A 25 1.69 3.37 13.02
N LEU A 26 0.99 4.26 12.35
CA LEU A 26 1.40 4.84 11.07
C LEU A 26 1.93 6.26 11.31
N GLY A 27 3.14 6.53 10.87
CA GLY A 27 3.74 7.85 10.95
C GLY A 27 3.86 8.50 9.59
N GLY A 28 3.56 9.83 9.51
CA GLY A 28 3.75 10.58 8.30
C GLY A 28 2.87 10.14 7.14
N VAL A 29 1.55 10.11 7.34
CA VAL A 29 0.62 9.90 6.22
C VAL A 29 0.79 11.04 5.23
N GLN A 30 1.16 10.73 3.98
CA GLN A 30 1.53 11.74 3.00
C GLN A 30 0.41 12.00 2.00
N PHE A 31 0.08 13.27 1.82
CA PHE A 31 -0.73 13.77 0.71
C PHE A 31 0.13 14.41 -0.37
N SER A 32 1.31 14.90 0.03
CA SER A 32 2.31 15.47 -0.86
C SER A 32 3.68 15.38 -0.20
N ALA A 33 4.74 15.41 -1.00
CA ALA A 33 6.10 15.42 -0.52
C ALA A 33 6.96 16.33 -1.41
N PRO A 34 7.93 17.09 -0.83
CA PRO A 34 8.87 17.84 -1.63
C PRO A 34 9.84 16.90 -2.33
N ALA A 35 10.33 17.32 -3.50
CA ALA A 35 11.40 16.58 -4.16
C ALA A 35 12.65 16.58 -3.28
N PRO A 36 13.29 15.40 -3.06
CA PRO A 36 14.47 15.32 -2.18
C PRO A 36 15.73 15.99 -2.77
N ALA A 37 15.70 16.27 -4.05
CA ALA A 37 16.80 16.88 -4.79
C ALA A 37 16.26 17.57 -6.04
N PRO A 38 17.07 18.37 -6.76
CA PRO A 38 16.68 18.85 -8.08
C PRO A 38 16.40 17.70 -9.04
N PHE A 39 15.43 17.87 -9.95
CA PHE A 39 15.11 16.86 -10.94
C PHE A 39 16.28 16.61 -11.90
N PRO A 40 16.46 15.37 -12.40
CA PRO A 40 15.64 14.19 -12.16
C PRO A 40 15.88 13.58 -10.76
N VAL A 41 14.85 12.98 -10.20
CA VAL A 41 14.93 12.34 -8.87
C VAL A 41 14.37 10.92 -8.92
N THR A 42 14.88 10.07 -8.02
CA THR A 42 14.30 8.75 -7.76
C THR A 42 13.73 8.75 -6.35
N VAL A 43 12.49 8.35 -6.20
CA VAL A 43 11.82 8.25 -4.91
C VAL A 43 11.33 6.83 -4.68
N SER A 44 11.24 6.42 -3.42
CA SER A 44 10.78 5.09 -3.02
C SER A 44 9.63 5.25 -2.04
N PRO A 45 8.42 5.61 -2.51
CA PRO A 45 7.29 5.78 -1.62
C PRO A 45 6.88 4.44 -1.00
N HIS A 46 6.43 4.50 0.25
CA HIS A 46 5.89 3.37 0.98
C HIS A 46 4.37 3.48 1.01
N LEU A 47 3.68 2.45 0.52
CA LEU A 47 2.23 2.36 0.55
C LEU A 47 1.84 1.25 1.52
N VAL A 48 1.04 1.57 2.53
CA VAL A 48 0.41 0.54 3.38
C VAL A 48 -0.99 0.26 2.83
N VAL A 49 -1.28 -1.02 2.60
CA VAL A 49 -2.59 -1.49 2.14
C VAL A 49 -3.17 -2.37 3.23
N MET A 50 -4.34 -1.99 3.75
CA MET A 50 -5.06 -2.75 4.77
C MET A 50 -6.19 -3.52 4.12
N VAL A 51 -6.26 -4.82 4.42
CA VAL A 51 -7.19 -5.74 3.78
C VAL A 51 -7.96 -6.51 4.84
N ARG A 52 -9.25 -6.68 4.62
CA ARG A 52 -10.14 -7.48 5.45
C ARG A 52 -10.57 -8.74 4.71
N CYS A 53 -10.52 -9.88 5.40
CA CYS A 53 -11.14 -11.10 4.89
C CYS A 53 -12.51 -11.26 5.58
N PRO A 54 -13.63 -11.26 4.84
CA PRO A 54 -14.95 -11.48 5.43
C PRO A 54 -15.05 -12.87 6.11
N PRO A 55 -15.95 -13.06 7.09
CA PRO A 55 -16.07 -14.34 7.80
C PRO A 55 -16.38 -15.54 6.90
N ASP A 56 -17.04 -15.30 5.77
CA ASP A 56 -17.38 -16.32 4.76
C ASP A 56 -16.46 -16.23 3.54
N GLY A 57 -15.39 -15.45 3.62
CA GLY A 57 -14.49 -15.23 2.49
C GLY A 57 -13.43 -16.31 2.34
N LYS A 58 -12.82 -16.34 1.17
CA LYS A 58 -11.67 -17.18 0.88
C LYS A 58 -10.42 -16.56 1.54
N SER A 59 -9.64 -17.37 2.25
CA SER A 59 -8.51 -16.91 3.06
C SER A 59 -7.26 -16.53 2.24
N THR A 60 -7.23 -16.82 0.96
CA THR A 60 -6.08 -16.51 0.09
C THR A 60 -6.51 -15.67 -1.11
N ALA A 61 -5.64 -14.77 -1.52
CA ALA A 61 -5.87 -13.90 -2.66
C ALA A 61 -4.52 -13.33 -3.15
N ALA A 62 -4.57 -12.55 -4.21
CA ALA A 62 -3.43 -11.77 -4.68
C ALA A 62 -3.77 -10.28 -4.62
N LEU A 63 -2.85 -9.49 -4.06
CA LEU A 63 -2.94 -8.04 -4.07
C LEU A 63 -2.11 -7.51 -5.23
N GLU A 64 -2.73 -6.75 -6.12
CA GLU A 64 -2.04 -6.02 -7.17
C GLU A 64 -2.07 -4.53 -6.86
N VAL A 65 -0.91 -3.89 -6.93
CA VAL A 65 -0.79 -2.44 -6.85
C VAL A 65 -0.08 -1.94 -8.10
N THR A 66 -0.72 -1.03 -8.82
CA THR A 66 -0.10 -0.35 -9.95
C THR A 66 0.06 1.12 -9.62
N PHE A 67 1.23 1.66 -9.96
CA PHE A 67 1.54 3.07 -9.75
C PHE A 67 1.42 3.80 -11.08
N HIS A 68 0.72 4.91 -11.07
CA HIS A 68 0.44 5.70 -12.27
C HIS A 68 0.90 7.13 -12.07
N ARG A 69 1.37 7.72 -13.14
CA ARG A 69 1.66 9.15 -13.21
C ARG A 69 1.04 9.71 -14.49
N ASP A 70 0.21 10.75 -14.32
CA ASP A 70 -0.50 11.40 -15.43
C ASP A 70 -1.27 10.40 -16.31
N GLY A 71 -1.89 9.39 -15.66
CA GLY A 71 -2.66 8.35 -16.33
C GLY A 71 -1.85 7.21 -16.92
N GLU A 72 -0.51 7.25 -16.84
CA GLU A 72 0.36 6.21 -17.37
C GLU A 72 0.88 5.32 -16.25
N GLN A 73 0.77 4.00 -16.44
CA GLN A 73 1.31 3.04 -15.48
C GLN A 73 2.84 3.02 -15.57
N ILE A 74 3.50 3.25 -14.41
CA ILE A 74 4.96 3.32 -14.32
C ILE A 74 5.56 2.20 -13.48
N ALA A 75 4.78 1.49 -12.69
CA ALA A 75 5.24 0.36 -11.88
C ALA A 75 4.08 -0.55 -11.50
N ARG A 76 4.42 -1.80 -11.16
CA ARG A 76 3.45 -2.81 -10.73
C ARG A 76 4.06 -3.70 -9.67
N ASN A 77 3.26 -4.03 -8.64
CA ASN A 77 3.65 -4.96 -7.59
C ASN A 77 2.50 -5.94 -7.36
N VAL A 78 2.82 -7.23 -7.25
CA VAL A 78 1.83 -8.27 -6.95
C VAL A 78 2.37 -9.07 -5.77
N GLN A 79 1.53 -9.22 -4.74
CA GLN A 79 1.88 -9.96 -3.52
C GLN A 79 0.78 -10.96 -3.18
N PRO A 80 1.15 -12.15 -2.70
CA PRO A 80 0.14 -13.06 -2.16
C PRO A 80 -0.40 -12.55 -0.83
N LEU A 81 -1.67 -12.80 -0.58
CA LEU A 81 -2.35 -12.51 0.67
C LEU A 81 -2.85 -13.80 1.30
N SER A 82 -2.67 -13.91 2.62
CA SER A 82 -3.26 -14.98 3.43
C SER A 82 -3.80 -14.34 4.70
N ILE A 83 -5.13 -14.32 4.84
CA ILE A 83 -5.81 -13.68 5.96
C ILE A 83 -6.92 -14.62 6.43
N GLU A 84 -6.94 -14.97 7.72
CA GLU A 84 -8.02 -15.77 8.28
C GLU A 84 -9.37 -15.07 8.12
N PRO A 85 -10.45 -15.82 7.78
CA PRO A 85 -11.78 -15.24 7.70
C PRO A 85 -12.17 -14.48 8.96
N GLY A 86 -12.74 -13.29 8.78
CA GLY A 86 -13.13 -12.40 9.87
C GLY A 86 -12.02 -11.51 10.40
N LYS A 87 -10.81 -11.61 9.86
CA LYS A 87 -9.65 -10.84 10.35
C LYS A 87 -9.15 -9.83 9.32
N PHE A 88 -8.26 -8.96 9.79
CA PHE A 88 -7.58 -7.95 9.01
C PHE A 88 -6.09 -8.27 8.93
N ASN A 89 -5.45 -7.81 7.86
CA ASN A 89 -4.00 -7.79 7.76
C ASN A 89 -3.58 -6.60 6.89
N TYR A 90 -2.28 -6.38 6.76
CA TYR A 90 -1.75 -5.32 5.93
C TYR A 90 -0.61 -5.83 5.07
N ARG A 91 -0.29 -5.08 4.01
CA ARG A 91 0.92 -5.24 3.23
C ARG A 91 1.58 -3.89 3.05
N LEU A 92 2.90 -3.87 3.16
CA LEU A 92 3.70 -2.70 2.84
C LEU A 92 4.24 -2.87 1.42
N VAL A 93 3.90 -1.93 0.55
CA VAL A 93 4.29 -1.96 -0.85
C VAL A 93 5.27 -0.83 -1.12
N ARG A 94 6.43 -1.14 -1.68
CA ARG A 94 7.43 -0.16 -2.09
C ARG A 94 7.64 -0.23 -3.59
N ALA A 95 7.91 0.94 -4.18
CA ALA A 95 8.32 1.04 -5.57
C ALA A 95 9.44 2.07 -5.69
N GLU A 96 10.36 1.86 -6.64
CA GLU A 96 11.33 2.88 -7.01
C GLU A 96 10.81 3.60 -8.24
N LEU A 97 10.62 4.91 -8.13
CA LEU A 97 10.01 5.73 -9.18
C LEU A 97 10.95 6.88 -9.53
N ALA A 98 11.25 7.01 -10.82
CA ALA A 98 12.12 8.05 -11.33
C ALA A 98 11.28 9.14 -12.03
N PHE A 99 11.55 10.39 -11.71
CA PHE A 99 10.81 11.52 -12.26
C PHE A 99 11.74 12.61 -12.77
N ASP A 100 11.38 13.20 -13.92
CA ASP A 100 12.05 14.35 -14.51
C ASP A 100 11.41 15.67 -14.05
N THR A 101 10.16 15.62 -13.64
CA THR A 101 9.37 16.80 -13.22
C THR A 101 8.44 16.44 -12.08
N ALA A 102 7.95 17.47 -11.37
CA ALA A 102 6.90 17.28 -10.38
C ALA A 102 5.61 16.80 -11.02
N GLY A 103 4.82 16.03 -10.28
CA GLY A 103 3.55 15.49 -10.75
C GLY A 103 2.82 14.72 -9.66
N THR A 104 1.69 14.13 -10.03
CA THR A 104 0.86 13.35 -9.10
C THR A 104 1.08 11.86 -9.34
N ILE A 105 1.29 11.12 -8.24
CA ILE A 105 1.38 9.67 -8.25
C ILE A 105 0.07 9.11 -7.74
N GLU A 106 -0.50 8.15 -8.47
CA GLU A 106 -1.68 7.40 -8.04
C GLU A 106 -1.32 5.94 -7.88
N ALA A 107 -1.75 5.34 -6.77
CA ALA A 107 -1.65 3.90 -6.56
C ALA A 107 -3.04 3.28 -6.74
N HIS A 108 -3.15 2.33 -7.65
CA HIS A 108 -4.38 1.59 -7.90
C HIS A 108 -4.23 0.19 -7.32
N CYS A 109 -5.08 -0.15 -6.36
CA CYS A 109 -5.02 -1.41 -5.63
C CYS A 109 -6.24 -2.27 -5.96
N ARG A 110 -6.01 -3.56 -6.21
CA ARG A 110 -7.12 -4.50 -6.44
C ARG A 110 -6.78 -5.89 -5.96
N ILE A 111 -7.84 -6.65 -5.67
CA ILE A 111 -7.73 -8.04 -5.22
C ILE A 111 -8.08 -8.96 -6.40
N ASP A 112 -7.23 -9.97 -6.66
CA ASP A 112 -7.43 -11.00 -7.69
C ASP A 112 -7.80 -10.43 -9.07
N LEU A 113 -7.20 -9.28 -9.44
CA LEU A 113 -7.48 -8.57 -10.70
C LEU A 113 -8.93 -8.11 -10.84
N GLY A 114 -9.67 -8.04 -9.74
CA GLY A 114 -11.03 -7.52 -9.69
C GLY A 114 -11.07 -5.98 -9.81
N PRO A 115 -12.28 -5.43 -9.79
CA PRO A 115 -12.45 -3.97 -9.84
C PRO A 115 -11.90 -3.25 -8.60
#